data_74c984fedda08bc007d8c37bff48393e
#
_entry.id   74c984fedda08bc007d8c37bff48393e
#
_cell.length_a   1.000
_cell.length_b   1.000
_cell.length_c   1.000
_cell.angle_alpha   90.00
_cell.angle_beta   90.00
_cell.angle_gamma   90.00
#
_symmetry.space_group_name_H-M   'P 1'
#
loop_
_entity.id
_entity.type
_entity.pdbx_description
1 polymer ?
#
loop_
_entity_poly.entity_id
_entity_poly.type
_entity_poly.pdbx_seq_one_letter_code
_entity_poly.pdbx_strand_id
1 'polypeptide(L)'
;MYMIYGVSDCPHCLRAQALCMESDVDYAWVMMDWSKQYREHIKSDWKWKTYPIITKMYFTERTSSEVLVGGFDELQLELLSLDQ
;
A
#
# COMPACT_ATOMS: atom_id res chain seq x y z
N MET A 1 6.56 -5.98 -5.28
CA MET A 1 6.80 -5.02 -4.21
C MET A 1 5.50 -4.28 -3.88
N TYR A 2 5.21 -4.11 -2.62
CA TYR A 2 4.03 -3.37 -2.18
C TYR A 2 4.37 -1.91 -1.97
N MET A 3 3.44 -1.02 -2.33
CA MET A 3 3.54 0.40 -2.05
C MET A 3 2.49 0.75 -1.00
N ILE A 4 2.90 1.32 0.11
CA ILE A 4 1.99 1.71 1.18
C ILE A 4 1.92 3.23 1.20
N TYR A 5 0.80 3.77 0.69
CA TYR A 5 0.54 5.22 0.71
C TYR A 5 -0.20 5.53 2.01
N GLY A 6 0.45 6.24 2.89
CA GLY A 6 -0.12 6.48 4.20
C GLY A 6 0.25 7.83 4.79
N VAL A 7 -0.22 8.03 6.02
CA VAL A 7 0.05 9.24 6.79
C VAL A 7 0.62 8.83 8.14
N SER A 8 1.30 9.78 8.81
CA SER A 8 2.03 9.45 10.03
C SER A 8 1.11 9.10 11.21
N ASP A 9 -0.07 9.73 11.27
CA ASP A 9 -1.02 9.49 12.37
C ASP A 9 -2.09 8.49 11.92
N CYS A 10 -1.65 7.26 11.61
CA CYS A 10 -2.54 6.24 11.08
C CYS A 10 -2.12 4.86 11.62
N PRO A 11 -2.83 4.34 12.62
CA PRO A 11 -2.51 3.03 13.18
C PRO A 11 -2.56 1.90 12.14
N HIS A 12 -3.53 1.93 11.23
CA HIS A 12 -3.65 0.90 10.20
C HIS A 12 -2.49 0.96 9.20
N CYS A 13 -1.95 2.15 8.95
CA CYS A 13 -0.78 2.30 8.09
C CYS A 13 0.44 1.63 8.72
N LEU A 14 0.63 1.84 10.03
CA LEU A 14 1.72 1.20 10.77
C LEU A 14 1.55 -0.32 10.82
N ARG A 15 0.32 -0.79 10.99
CA ARG A 15 0.05 -2.23 10.98
C ARG A 15 0.34 -2.86 9.62
N ALA A 16 0.01 -2.15 8.54
CA ALA A 16 0.32 -2.63 7.20
C ALA A 16 1.82 -2.76 6.99
N GLN A 17 2.58 -1.78 7.45
CA GLN A 17 4.04 -1.82 7.37
C GLN A 17 4.60 -2.99 8.17
N ALA A 18 4.14 -3.16 9.41
CA ALA A 18 4.57 -4.26 10.27
C ALA A 18 4.25 -5.63 9.65
N LEU A 19 3.08 -5.74 9.04
CA LEU A 19 2.66 -6.98 8.39
C LEU A 19 3.57 -7.34 7.22
N CYS A 20 3.97 -6.36 6.41
CA CYS A 20 4.91 -6.59 5.33
C CYS A 20 6.28 -7.05 5.87
N MET A 21 6.73 -6.43 6.96
CA MET A 21 7.99 -6.83 7.59
C MET A 21 7.93 -8.26 8.12
N GLU A 22 6.84 -8.62 8.78
CA GLU A 22 6.66 -9.97 9.33
C GLU A 22 6.53 -11.03 8.24
N SER A 23 5.95 -10.66 7.12
CA SER A 23 5.75 -11.57 5.98
C SER A 23 6.96 -11.64 5.06
N ASP A 24 7.99 -10.87 5.35
CA ASP A 24 9.24 -10.83 4.58
C ASP A 24 9.00 -10.51 3.10
N VAL A 25 8.11 -9.57 2.84
CA VAL A 25 7.83 -9.10 1.47
C VAL A 25 8.40 -7.69 1.32
N ASP A 26 8.85 -7.37 0.12
CA ASP A 26 9.37 -6.04 -0.17
C ASP A 26 8.25 -5.02 -0.21
N TYR A 27 8.48 -3.86 0.41
CA TYR A 27 7.53 -2.77 0.41
C TYR A 27 8.24 -1.43 0.41
N ALA A 28 7.53 -0.39 -0.02
CA ALA A 28 7.97 0.99 0.08
C ALA A 28 6.92 1.80 0.82
N TRP A 29 7.37 2.66 1.71
CA TRP A 29 6.51 3.56 2.48
C TRP A 29 6.48 4.92 1.79
N VAL A 30 5.28 5.36 1.40
CA VAL A 30 5.07 6.67 0.79
C VAL A 30 4.30 7.54 1.75
N MET A 31 4.98 8.46 2.41
CA MET A 31 4.36 9.37 3.36
C MET A 31 3.68 10.52 2.62
N MET A 32 2.40 10.73 2.89
CA MET A 32 1.61 11.74 2.19
C MET A 32 1.23 12.93 3.06
N ASP A 33 1.85 13.07 4.24
CA ASP A 33 1.55 14.15 5.18
C ASP A 33 1.84 15.54 4.60
N TRP A 34 2.84 15.61 3.73
CA TRP A 34 3.40 16.87 3.23
C TRP A 34 2.50 17.61 2.25
N SER A 35 1.48 16.95 1.68
CA SER A 35 0.64 17.60 0.67
C SER A 35 -0.78 17.07 0.69
N LYS A 36 -1.71 17.94 1.01
CA LYS A 36 -3.13 17.63 0.93
C LYS A 36 -3.55 17.31 -0.50
N GLN A 37 -3.00 18.06 -1.46
CA GLN A 37 -3.29 17.84 -2.88
C GLN A 37 -2.85 16.45 -3.33
N TYR A 38 -1.68 16.02 -2.88
CA TYR A 38 -1.17 14.70 -3.21
C TYR A 38 -2.05 13.60 -2.61
N ARG A 39 -2.47 13.76 -1.35
CA ARG A 39 -3.37 12.80 -0.71
C ARG A 39 -4.68 12.65 -1.48
N GLU A 40 -5.27 13.76 -1.89
CA GLU A 40 -6.51 13.74 -2.64
C GLU A 40 -6.33 13.15 -4.03
N HIS A 41 -5.20 13.43 -4.66
CA HIS A 41 -4.86 12.87 -5.96
C HIS A 41 -4.77 11.33 -5.91
N ILE A 42 -4.06 10.80 -4.91
CA ILE A 42 -3.91 9.34 -4.76
C ILE A 42 -5.25 8.68 -4.46
N LYS A 43 -6.07 9.28 -3.58
CA LYS A 43 -7.40 8.76 -3.30
C LYS A 43 -8.27 8.71 -4.55
N SER A 44 -8.19 9.75 -5.37
CA SER A 44 -8.96 9.85 -6.60
C SER A 44 -8.48 8.84 -7.64
N ASP A 45 -7.18 8.70 -7.81
CA ASP A 45 -6.59 7.79 -8.78
C ASP A 45 -6.98 6.34 -8.51
N TRP A 46 -6.95 5.94 -7.24
CA TRP A 46 -7.24 4.57 -6.84
C TRP A 46 -8.68 4.37 -6.41
N LYS A 47 -9.47 5.45 -6.33
CA LYS A 47 -10.88 5.41 -5.89
C LYS A 47 -11.03 4.73 -4.55
N TRP A 48 -10.11 5.04 -3.63
CA TRP A 48 -10.07 4.48 -2.29
C TRP A 48 -10.09 5.60 -1.27
N LYS A 49 -11.00 5.54 -0.29
CA LYS A 49 -11.29 6.67 0.58
C LYS A 49 -10.56 6.66 1.91
N THR A 50 -10.00 5.54 2.30
CA THR A 50 -9.38 5.37 3.62
C THR A 50 -7.89 5.12 3.50
N TYR A 51 -7.15 5.28 4.61
CA TYR A 51 -5.73 4.97 4.68
C TYR A 51 -5.54 3.66 5.43
N PRO A 52 -4.52 2.88 5.13
CA PRO A 52 -3.58 3.09 4.03
C PRO A 52 -4.19 2.76 2.67
N ILE A 53 -3.59 3.29 1.61
CA ILE A 53 -3.88 2.87 0.25
C ILE A 53 -2.70 2.02 -0.19
N ILE A 54 -2.93 0.75 -0.46
CA ILE A 54 -1.87 -0.21 -0.73
C ILE A 54 -1.99 -0.71 -2.16
N THR A 55 -0.89 -0.64 -2.88
CA THR A 55 -0.80 -1.15 -4.25
C THR A 55 0.30 -2.18 -4.33
N LYS A 56 0.31 -2.95 -5.40
CA LYS A 56 1.37 -3.89 -5.68
C LYS A 56 2.00 -3.56 -7.02
N MET A 57 3.32 -3.42 -7.02
CA MET A 57 4.09 -3.13 -8.23
C MET A 57 4.59 -4.43 -8.83
N TYR A 58 4.37 -4.57 -10.13
CA TYR A 58 4.86 -5.70 -10.92
C TYR A 58 5.89 -5.17 -11.90
N PHE A 59 7.06 -5.78 -11.92
CA PHE A 59 8.14 -5.38 -12.80
C PHE A 59 8.41 -6.48 -13.83
N THR A 60 8.49 -6.09 -15.10
CA THR A 60 8.94 -6.95 -16.18
C THR A 60 10.15 -6.31 -16.85
N GLU A 61 10.78 -7.01 -17.78
CA GLU A 61 11.98 -6.49 -18.46
C GLU A 61 11.74 -5.17 -19.19
N ARG A 62 10.49 -4.90 -19.57
CA ARG A 62 10.17 -3.72 -20.41
C ARG A 62 9.17 -2.78 -19.79
N THR A 63 8.38 -3.24 -18.81
CA THR A 63 7.29 -2.45 -18.26
C THR A 63 7.18 -2.65 -16.76
N SER A 64 6.52 -1.69 -16.13
CA SER A 64 6.07 -1.85 -14.75
C SER A 64 4.57 -1.55 -14.70
N SER A 65 3.87 -2.22 -13.81
CA SER A 65 2.44 -1.95 -13.58
C SER A 65 2.17 -1.91 -12.09
N GLU A 66 1.16 -1.14 -11.74
CA GLU A 66 0.74 -0.98 -10.34
C GLU A 66 -0.73 -1.33 -10.25
N VAL A 67 -1.08 -2.19 -9.29
CA VAL A 67 -2.45 -2.69 -9.11
C VAL A 67 -2.88 -2.41 -7.68
N LEU A 68 -4.11 -1.96 -7.49
CA LEU A 68 -4.65 -1.69 -6.17
C LEU A 68 -4.86 -3.00 -5.40
N VAL A 69 -4.30 -3.07 -4.19
CA VAL A 69 -4.61 -4.12 -3.23
C VAL A 69 -5.79 -3.70 -2.38
N GLY A 70 -5.77 -2.48 -1.86
CA GLY A 70 -6.82 -1.94 -1.00
C GLY A 70 -6.25 -1.33 0.26
N GLY A 71 -6.88 -1.60 1.40
CA GLY A 71 -6.41 -1.18 2.71
C GLY A 71 -5.70 -2.31 3.44
N PHE A 72 -5.64 -2.17 4.77
CA PHE A 72 -4.96 -3.16 5.62
C PHE A 72 -5.62 -4.54 5.53
N ASP A 73 -6.95 -4.59 5.58
CA ASP A 73 -7.66 -5.88 5.57
C ASP A 73 -7.40 -6.65 4.28
N GLU A 74 -7.41 -5.95 3.15
CA GLU A 74 -7.16 -6.55 1.85
C GLU A 74 -5.72 -7.04 1.74
N LEU A 75 -4.77 -6.28 2.29
CA LEU A 75 -3.36 -6.70 2.32
C LEU A 75 -3.19 -7.95 3.17
N GLN A 76 -3.84 -8.01 4.32
CA GLN A 76 -3.77 -9.16 5.21
C GLN A 76 -4.27 -10.43 4.52
N LEU A 77 -5.39 -10.33 3.81
CA LEU A 77 -5.93 -11.47 3.07
C LEU A 77 -4.98 -11.92 1.96
N GLU A 78 -4.39 -10.98 1.25
CA GLU A 78 -3.46 -11.32 0.17
C GLU A 78 -2.23 -12.04 0.70
N LEU A 79 -1.64 -11.54 1.79
CA LEU A 79 -0.43 -12.12 2.36
C LEU A 79 -0.68 -13.50 2.97
N LEU A 80 -1.87 -13.72 3.55
CA LEU A 80 -2.25 -15.03 4.04
C LEU A 80 -2.35 -16.05 2.88
N SER A 81 -2.82 -15.61 1.74
CA SER A 81 -2.90 -16.46 0.55
C SER A 81 -1.53 -16.85 0.00
N LEU A 82 -0.53 -15.98 0.15
CA LEU A 82 0.82 -16.26 -0.33
C LEU A 82 1.54 -17.32 0.52
N ASP A 83 1.16 -17.46 1.78
CA ASP A 83 1.78 -18.42 2.69
C ASP A 83 1.29 -19.86 2.47
N GLN A 84 0.38 -20.05 1.55
CA GLN A 84 -0.13 -21.38 1.19
C GLN A 84 0.50 -21.83 -0.16
#